data_6abfdc38badd85b334f7116cedf7cc15
#
_entry.id   6abfdc38badd85b334f7116cedf7cc15
#
_cell.length_a   1.000
_cell.length_b   1.000
_cell.length_c   1.000
_cell.angle_alpha   90.00
_cell.angle_beta   90.00
_cell.angle_gamma   90.00
#
_symmetry.space_group_name_H-M   'P 1'
#
loop_
_entity.id
_entity.type
_entity.pdbx_description
1 polymer ?
#
loop_
_entity_poly.entity_id
_entity_poly.type
_entity_poly.pdbx_seq_one_letter_code
_entity_poly.pdbx_strand_id
1 'polypeptide(L)'
;MARPAESVVDGSKAQAKDLPAVDRLLRGPAIAALVAEHGHTLVAGEARLLLDGLRVQALAGALGRAAVQPAALVGALDDRVRTRLASRMRRVINLTGTVIHTNLGRALLAGPALEHLLALMAGPNNLEYDLASGGRGDRDVVVEELLTTITGAQAATVVNNNAAAVLLTIAALARRKEVIVSRGELVEIGGAFRMPDVMAAAGAKLVEVGTTNRTHARDYSAAIGPRTGLVMKVHASNYALQGFTAAVGEAELARIAHARGVPLASDLGSGSLVDLAAYGLPREPLPQDQIAAGCDVVSFSGDKLLGGPQAGLIVGTKEAVGRIRTFPLKRALRMSKLPLAALEATLRMYLRPELLARDLPTLRLLTRPLAEIEALAAALQPALAAAVAPRYTVESVPLLGQIGSGSLPVERLPSAGLAIGPVQKKGAGRALDALAAALRALPLPVIGRIAEDRLLLDLRCLEDAGLFTTQLPLLQEALR
;
A
#
# COMPACT_ATOMS: atom_id res chain seq x y z
N MET A 1 -50.11 -54.30 -1.72
CA MET A 1 -49.52 -53.46 -0.65
C MET A 1 -48.05 -53.87 -0.50
N ALA A 2 -47.15 -53.09 -1.11
CA ALA A 2 -45.73 -53.31 -0.98
C ALA A 2 -45.22 -52.55 0.23
N ARG A 3 -44.51 -53.19 1.16
CA ARG A 3 -43.83 -52.59 2.30
C ARG A 3 -42.73 -51.64 1.80
N PRO A 4 -42.57 -50.44 2.39
CA PRO A 4 -41.45 -49.60 2.05
C PRO A 4 -40.12 -50.25 2.48
N ALA A 5 -39.13 -50.25 1.61
CA ALA A 5 -37.80 -50.77 1.90
C ALA A 5 -37.19 -50.01 3.08
N GLU A 6 -36.82 -50.73 4.15
CA GLU A 6 -35.96 -50.24 5.22
C GLU A 6 -34.63 -49.81 4.62
N SER A 7 -34.31 -48.49 4.69
CA SER A 7 -33.01 -47.98 4.32
C SER A 7 -31.97 -48.55 5.28
N VAL A 8 -31.06 -49.34 4.76
CA VAL A 8 -29.88 -49.83 5.48
C VAL A 8 -29.08 -48.62 5.92
N VAL A 9 -29.11 -48.31 7.21
CA VAL A 9 -28.31 -47.21 7.80
C VAL A 9 -26.84 -47.65 7.74
N ASP A 10 -26.09 -47.05 6.82
CA ASP A 10 -24.64 -47.24 6.75
C ASP A 10 -23.99 -46.82 8.08
N GLY A 11 -23.51 -47.81 8.86
CA GLY A 11 -22.95 -47.63 10.20
C GLY A 11 -21.71 -46.71 10.27
N SER A 12 -21.21 -46.23 9.13
CA SER A 12 -20.11 -45.27 9.01
C SER A 12 -20.56 -43.80 9.13
N LYS A 13 -21.85 -43.51 9.02
CA LYS A 13 -22.43 -42.15 9.04
C LYS A 13 -23.07 -41.80 10.36
N ALA A 14 -22.88 -40.51 10.75
CA ALA A 14 -23.51 -39.96 11.93
C ALA A 14 -24.86 -39.35 11.56
N GLN A 15 -25.80 -39.36 12.53
CA GLN A 15 -27.12 -38.75 12.43
C GLN A 15 -27.20 -37.45 13.28
N ALA A 16 -28.18 -36.65 13.01
CA ALA A 16 -28.39 -35.38 13.78
C ALA A 16 -28.53 -35.57 15.31
N LYS A 17 -29.08 -36.74 15.73
CA LYS A 17 -29.20 -37.13 17.15
C LYS A 17 -27.85 -37.44 17.82
N ASP A 18 -26.79 -37.71 17.06
CA ASP A 18 -25.45 -38.01 17.58
C ASP A 18 -24.69 -36.74 17.94
N LEU A 19 -25.22 -35.55 17.53
CA LEU A 19 -24.64 -34.26 17.86
C LEU A 19 -25.05 -33.83 19.28
N PRO A 20 -24.12 -33.28 20.10
CA PRO A 20 -24.43 -32.78 21.42
C PRO A 20 -25.29 -31.50 21.35
N ALA A 21 -26.05 -31.22 22.40
CA ALA A 21 -26.60 -29.88 22.61
C ALA A 21 -25.44 -28.87 22.86
N VAL A 22 -25.67 -27.61 22.49
CA VAL A 22 -24.65 -26.54 22.65
C VAL A 22 -24.17 -26.46 24.10
N ASP A 23 -25.10 -26.44 25.07
CA ASP A 23 -24.75 -26.34 26.50
C ASP A 23 -23.93 -27.55 27.00
N ARG A 24 -24.20 -28.73 26.49
CA ARG A 24 -23.43 -29.93 26.82
C ARG A 24 -22.01 -29.84 26.24
N LEU A 25 -21.88 -29.33 25.01
CA LEU A 25 -20.58 -29.12 24.36
C LEU A 25 -19.74 -28.10 25.14
N LEU A 26 -20.36 -26.98 25.55
CA LEU A 26 -19.67 -25.90 26.29
C LEU A 26 -19.16 -26.31 27.69
N ARG A 27 -19.80 -27.31 28.32
CA ARG A 27 -19.38 -27.83 29.64
C ARG A 27 -18.16 -28.76 29.58
N GLY A 28 -17.75 -29.18 28.39
CA GLY A 28 -16.54 -30.01 28.24
C GLY A 28 -15.28 -29.28 28.70
N PRO A 29 -14.37 -29.94 29.46
CA PRO A 29 -13.18 -29.27 30.05
C PRO A 29 -12.32 -28.51 29.02
N ALA A 30 -12.10 -29.11 27.85
CA ALA A 30 -11.32 -28.47 26.76
C ALA A 30 -12.01 -27.20 26.23
N ILE A 31 -13.35 -27.18 26.15
CA ILE A 31 -14.09 -26.01 25.66
C ILE A 31 -14.25 -24.98 26.76
N ALA A 32 -14.31 -25.39 28.03
CA ALA A 32 -14.26 -24.47 29.15
C ALA A 32 -12.96 -23.64 29.16
N ALA A 33 -11.82 -24.24 28.73
CA ALA A 33 -10.58 -23.49 28.52
C ALA A 33 -10.68 -22.48 27.38
N LEU A 34 -11.28 -22.85 26.23
CA LEU A 34 -11.55 -21.91 25.13
C LEU A 34 -12.48 -20.75 25.56
N VAL A 35 -13.49 -21.06 26.39
CA VAL A 35 -14.40 -20.04 26.96
C VAL A 35 -13.65 -19.09 27.87
N ALA A 36 -12.75 -19.61 28.72
CA ALA A 36 -11.93 -18.78 29.62
C ALA A 36 -10.97 -17.85 28.84
N GLU A 37 -10.39 -18.35 27.75
CA GLU A 37 -9.46 -17.57 26.90
C GLU A 37 -10.18 -16.57 25.99
N HIS A 38 -11.28 -16.97 25.35
CA HIS A 38 -11.89 -16.20 24.25
C HIS A 38 -13.27 -15.60 24.58
N GLY A 39 -13.82 -15.90 25.76
CA GLY A 39 -15.12 -15.43 26.22
C GLY A 39 -16.30 -16.29 25.75
N HIS A 40 -17.29 -16.43 26.64
CA HIS A 40 -18.48 -17.29 26.44
C HIS A 40 -19.27 -16.92 25.18
N THR A 41 -19.49 -15.63 24.94
CA THR A 41 -20.36 -15.16 23.83
C THR A 41 -19.81 -15.63 22.47
N LEU A 42 -18.51 -15.48 22.23
CA LEU A 42 -17.88 -15.88 20.98
C LEU A 42 -17.90 -17.41 20.84
N VAL A 43 -17.42 -18.13 21.84
CA VAL A 43 -17.32 -19.60 21.79
C VAL A 43 -18.68 -20.24 21.62
N ALA A 44 -19.71 -19.78 22.36
CA ALA A 44 -21.07 -20.27 22.23
C ALA A 44 -21.69 -19.94 20.86
N GLY A 45 -21.40 -18.77 20.29
CA GLY A 45 -21.82 -18.40 18.94
C GLY A 45 -21.24 -19.33 17.87
N GLU A 46 -19.91 -19.55 17.90
CA GLU A 46 -19.24 -20.44 16.95
C GLU A 46 -19.63 -21.91 17.16
N ALA A 47 -19.90 -22.35 18.39
CA ALA A 47 -20.42 -23.69 18.69
C ALA A 47 -21.79 -23.94 18.05
N ARG A 48 -22.72 -22.97 18.11
CA ARG A 48 -24.01 -23.05 17.43
C ARG A 48 -23.84 -23.19 15.93
N LEU A 49 -23.04 -22.32 15.32
CA LEU A 49 -22.77 -22.36 13.86
C LEU A 49 -22.12 -23.67 13.43
N LEU A 50 -21.17 -24.20 14.22
CA LEU A 50 -20.57 -25.50 13.97
C LEU A 50 -21.61 -26.62 13.97
N LEU A 51 -22.39 -26.71 15.05
CA LEU A 51 -23.40 -27.78 15.19
C LEU A 51 -24.53 -27.66 14.16
N ASP A 52 -24.93 -26.46 13.78
CA ASP A 52 -25.93 -26.25 12.72
C ASP A 52 -25.39 -26.71 11.36
N GLY A 53 -24.13 -26.40 11.03
CA GLY A 53 -23.47 -26.91 9.83
C GLY A 53 -23.37 -28.45 9.81
N LEU A 54 -23.01 -29.05 10.93
CA LEU A 54 -22.97 -30.52 11.07
C LEU A 54 -24.36 -31.16 10.99
N ARG A 55 -25.43 -30.53 11.49
CA ARG A 55 -26.82 -30.98 11.34
C ARG A 55 -27.24 -31.02 9.87
N VAL A 56 -26.91 -29.98 9.10
CA VAL A 56 -27.18 -29.97 7.64
C VAL A 56 -26.48 -31.12 6.95
N GLN A 57 -25.22 -31.38 7.27
CA GLN A 57 -24.48 -32.53 6.72
C GLN A 57 -25.08 -33.88 7.13
N ALA A 58 -25.53 -34.03 8.38
CA ALA A 58 -26.18 -35.22 8.87
C ALA A 58 -27.50 -35.52 8.14
N LEU A 59 -28.33 -34.47 7.93
CA LEU A 59 -29.59 -34.58 7.19
C LEU A 59 -29.36 -34.95 5.72
N ALA A 60 -28.27 -34.49 5.12
CA ALA A 60 -27.85 -34.83 3.77
C ALA A 60 -27.18 -36.23 3.69
N GLY A 61 -27.02 -36.94 4.81
CA GLY A 61 -26.33 -38.23 4.87
C GLY A 61 -24.84 -38.14 4.56
N ALA A 62 -24.22 -36.99 4.67
CA ALA A 62 -22.82 -36.70 4.34
C ALA A 62 -21.89 -36.68 5.57
N LEU A 63 -22.43 -36.72 6.80
CA LEU A 63 -21.66 -36.55 8.04
C LEU A 63 -21.00 -37.89 8.44
N GLY A 64 -19.66 -37.92 8.48
CA GLY A 64 -18.90 -39.09 8.97
C GLY A 64 -18.91 -39.16 10.52
N ARG A 65 -18.89 -40.35 11.11
CA ARG A 65 -18.85 -40.55 12.57
C ARG A 65 -17.63 -39.95 13.24
N ALA A 66 -16.52 -39.86 12.57
CA ALA A 66 -15.30 -39.25 13.09
C ALA A 66 -15.49 -37.75 13.45
N ALA A 67 -16.31 -37.02 12.66
CA ALA A 67 -16.54 -35.58 12.85
C ALA A 67 -17.38 -35.24 14.10
N VAL A 68 -18.12 -36.22 14.67
CA VAL A 68 -18.92 -36.00 15.88
C VAL A 68 -18.21 -36.46 17.15
N GLN A 69 -16.99 -36.97 17.05
CA GLN A 69 -16.20 -37.37 18.21
C GLN A 69 -15.85 -36.10 19.03
N PRO A 70 -15.81 -36.22 20.38
CA PRO A 70 -15.53 -35.06 21.24
C PRO A 70 -14.25 -34.30 20.86
N ALA A 71 -13.17 -35.02 20.57
CA ALA A 71 -11.89 -34.42 20.17
C ALA A 71 -12.00 -33.66 18.82
N ALA A 72 -12.73 -34.21 17.84
CA ALA A 72 -12.94 -33.57 16.56
C ALA A 72 -13.81 -32.30 16.69
N LEU A 73 -14.85 -32.32 17.54
CA LEU A 73 -15.70 -31.14 17.82
C LEU A 73 -14.88 -30.05 18.51
N VAL A 74 -14.03 -30.40 19.48
CA VAL A 74 -13.14 -29.43 20.16
C VAL A 74 -12.20 -28.81 19.14
N GLY A 75 -11.51 -29.59 18.33
CA GLY A 75 -10.58 -29.09 17.30
C GLY A 75 -11.29 -28.19 16.28
N ALA A 76 -12.43 -28.64 15.75
CA ALA A 76 -13.21 -27.84 14.80
C ALA A 76 -13.72 -26.51 15.41
N LEU A 77 -14.09 -26.51 16.69
CA LEU A 77 -14.51 -25.27 17.38
C LEU A 77 -13.33 -24.34 17.64
N ASP A 78 -12.16 -24.84 18.07
CA ASP A 78 -10.93 -24.07 18.24
C ASP A 78 -10.52 -23.41 16.91
N ASP A 79 -10.46 -24.18 15.84
CA ASP A 79 -10.14 -23.67 14.49
C ASP A 79 -11.11 -22.55 14.05
N ARG A 80 -12.41 -22.71 14.31
CA ARG A 80 -13.40 -21.68 13.99
C ARG A 80 -13.20 -20.42 14.81
N VAL A 81 -12.98 -20.53 16.12
CA VAL A 81 -12.72 -19.39 17.02
C VAL A 81 -11.45 -18.68 16.58
N ARG A 82 -10.35 -19.40 16.33
CA ARG A 82 -9.09 -18.82 15.84
C ARG A 82 -9.26 -18.15 14.47
N THR A 83 -9.97 -18.78 13.56
CA THR A 83 -10.28 -18.20 12.23
C THR A 83 -11.11 -16.92 12.37
N ARG A 84 -12.08 -16.90 13.29
CA ARG A 84 -12.93 -15.72 13.54
C ARG A 84 -12.16 -14.54 14.11
N LEU A 85 -11.17 -14.82 14.96
CA LEU A 85 -10.30 -13.82 15.59
C LEU A 85 -9.09 -13.45 14.74
N ALA A 86 -8.76 -14.23 13.73
CA ALA A 86 -7.60 -13.98 12.89
C ALA A 86 -7.70 -12.62 12.18
N SER A 87 -6.63 -11.87 12.20
CA SER A 87 -6.54 -10.62 11.46
C SER A 87 -6.70 -10.86 9.96
N ARG A 88 -7.57 -10.09 9.32
CA ARG A 88 -7.72 -10.09 7.85
C ARG A 88 -6.58 -9.38 7.15
N MET A 89 -5.97 -8.38 7.81
CA MET A 89 -4.75 -7.74 7.31
C MET A 89 -3.56 -8.59 7.77
N ARG A 90 -2.81 -9.13 6.81
CA ARG A 90 -1.69 -10.03 7.07
C ARG A 90 -0.42 -9.51 6.44
N ARG A 91 0.69 -9.69 7.14
CA ARG A 91 2.02 -9.50 6.55
C ARG A 91 2.20 -10.51 5.41
N VAL A 92 2.90 -10.10 4.34
CA VAL A 92 3.22 -10.94 3.18
C VAL A 92 4.69 -10.78 2.81
N ILE A 93 5.24 -11.74 2.09
CA ILE A 93 6.55 -11.62 1.43
C ILE A 93 6.31 -11.14 0.00
N ASN A 94 6.79 -9.93 -0.30
CA ASN A 94 6.69 -9.33 -1.63
C ASN A 94 7.84 -9.80 -2.51
N LEU A 95 7.60 -10.71 -3.43
CA LEU A 95 8.53 -11.17 -4.46
C LEU A 95 8.01 -10.88 -5.88
N THR A 96 7.22 -9.80 -6.03
CA THR A 96 6.68 -9.40 -7.33
C THR A 96 7.70 -8.69 -8.22
N GLY A 97 8.75 -8.11 -7.62
CA GLY A 97 9.71 -7.26 -8.29
C GLY A 97 9.33 -5.77 -8.28
N THR A 98 8.20 -5.39 -7.70
CA THR A 98 7.82 -3.98 -7.50
C THR A 98 8.08 -3.59 -6.04
N VAL A 99 8.99 -2.64 -5.81
CA VAL A 99 9.38 -2.24 -4.44
C VAL A 99 8.23 -1.52 -3.75
N ILE A 100 7.72 -0.44 -4.34
CA ILE A 100 6.56 0.31 -3.81
C ILE A 100 5.28 -0.23 -4.45
N HIS A 101 4.85 -1.42 -4.01
CA HIS A 101 3.69 -2.09 -4.58
C HIS A 101 2.39 -1.56 -3.98
N THR A 102 1.52 -0.93 -4.79
CA THR A 102 0.29 -0.26 -4.33
C THR A 102 -0.66 -1.17 -3.55
N ASN A 103 -0.79 -2.44 -3.96
CA ASN A 103 -1.72 -3.39 -3.33
C ASN A 103 -1.10 -4.16 -2.15
N LEU A 104 0.22 -4.00 -1.91
CA LEU A 104 0.95 -4.69 -0.83
C LEU A 104 1.43 -3.74 0.27
N GLY A 105 0.75 -2.60 0.44
CA GLY A 105 1.00 -1.67 1.53
C GLY A 105 1.90 -0.50 1.18
N ARG A 106 2.43 -0.42 -0.05
CA ARG A 106 3.32 0.65 -0.54
C ARG A 106 4.66 0.69 0.21
N ALA A 107 5.14 1.88 0.63
CA ALA A 107 6.39 2.00 1.36
C ALA A 107 6.32 1.34 2.75
N LEU A 108 7.40 0.68 3.14
CA LEU A 108 7.57 0.12 4.47
C LEU A 108 8.09 1.21 5.42
N LEU A 109 7.56 1.24 6.63
CA LEU A 109 8.07 2.13 7.67
C LEU A 109 9.40 1.62 8.22
N ALA A 110 10.31 2.56 8.49
CA ALA A 110 11.57 2.26 9.14
C ALA A 110 11.38 1.81 10.59
N GLY A 111 12.30 0.99 11.12
CA GLY A 111 12.28 0.53 12.52
C GLY A 111 12.11 1.67 13.53
N PRO A 112 12.91 2.75 13.47
CA PRO A 112 12.75 3.89 14.36
C PRO A 112 11.39 4.59 14.29
N ALA A 113 10.73 4.57 13.11
CA ALA A 113 9.38 5.13 12.98
C ALA A 113 8.33 4.23 13.65
N LEU A 114 8.50 2.90 13.59
CA LEU A 114 7.64 1.94 14.28
C LEU A 114 7.82 2.03 15.80
N GLU A 115 9.04 2.13 16.28
CA GLU A 115 9.34 2.29 17.71
C GLU A 115 8.75 3.59 18.27
N HIS A 116 8.93 4.71 17.56
CA HIS A 116 8.34 5.99 17.92
C HIS A 116 6.80 5.92 17.96
N LEU A 117 6.20 5.28 16.96
CA LEU A 117 4.76 5.07 16.91
C LEU A 117 4.26 4.30 18.13
N LEU A 118 4.89 3.17 18.48
CA LEU A 118 4.51 2.36 19.63
C LEU A 118 4.64 3.14 20.94
N ALA A 119 5.73 3.88 21.13
CA ALA A 119 5.95 4.69 22.32
C ALA A 119 4.87 5.76 22.50
N LEU A 120 4.50 6.48 21.44
CA LEU A 120 3.49 7.54 21.49
C LEU A 120 2.06 7.01 21.63
N MET A 121 1.78 5.82 21.07
CA MET A 121 0.40 5.29 21.11
C MET A 121 0.09 4.57 22.42
N ALA A 122 1.08 4.23 23.23
CA ALA A 122 0.90 3.57 24.51
C ALA A 122 0.37 4.51 25.62
N GLY A 123 0.35 5.83 25.41
CA GLY A 123 -0.11 6.79 26.40
C GLY A 123 -0.70 8.08 25.78
N PRO A 124 -1.20 8.99 26.63
CA PRO A 124 -1.55 10.35 26.20
C PRO A 124 -0.34 11.06 25.59
N ASN A 125 -0.58 11.93 24.61
CA ASN A 125 0.47 12.72 23.96
C ASN A 125 -0.04 14.12 23.62
N ASN A 126 0.88 15.00 23.25
CA ASN A 126 0.66 16.43 23.02
C ASN A 126 0.18 16.76 21.59
N LEU A 127 -0.55 15.87 20.91
CA LEU A 127 -0.97 16.03 19.51
C LEU A 127 -1.58 17.39 19.17
N GLU A 128 -2.42 17.93 20.06
CA GLU A 128 -3.04 19.26 19.93
C GLU A 128 -2.87 20.08 21.22
N TYR A 129 -1.75 19.86 21.93
CA TYR A 129 -1.42 20.57 23.15
C TYR A 129 -0.02 21.18 23.04
N ASP A 130 0.09 22.47 23.22
CA ASP A 130 1.35 23.18 23.23
C ASP A 130 1.95 23.10 24.65
N LEU A 131 3.04 22.36 24.79
CA LEU A 131 3.72 22.14 26.07
C LEU A 131 4.38 23.40 26.61
N ALA A 132 4.75 24.37 25.76
CA ALA A 132 5.40 25.60 26.18
C ALA A 132 4.39 26.60 26.76
N SER A 133 3.26 26.79 26.08
CA SER A 133 2.23 27.74 26.52
C SER A 133 1.17 27.14 27.45
N GLY A 134 1.08 25.79 27.54
CA GLY A 134 0.06 25.09 28.30
C GLY A 134 -1.35 25.19 27.68
N GLY A 135 -1.44 25.57 26.41
CA GLY A 135 -2.68 25.80 25.68
C GLY A 135 -2.93 24.80 24.55
N ARG A 136 -3.97 25.10 23.77
CA ARG A 136 -4.28 24.31 22.57
C ARG A 136 -3.27 24.59 21.47
N GLY A 137 -2.62 23.54 20.94
CA GLY A 137 -1.72 23.58 19.80
C GLY A 137 -2.39 23.14 18.49
N ASP A 138 -1.67 23.33 17.39
CA ASP A 138 -2.00 22.79 16.07
C ASP A 138 -1.13 21.55 15.82
N ARG A 139 -1.75 20.46 15.36
CA ARG A 139 -1.03 19.21 15.08
C ARG A 139 -0.01 19.31 13.94
N ASP A 140 -0.21 20.25 12.99
CA ASP A 140 0.70 20.43 11.87
C ASP A 140 2.10 20.91 12.32
N VAL A 141 2.19 21.59 13.48
CA VAL A 141 3.45 22.02 14.09
C VAL A 141 4.44 20.87 14.31
N VAL A 142 3.92 19.66 14.56
CA VAL A 142 4.75 18.46 14.75
C VAL A 142 5.69 18.21 13.56
N VAL A 143 5.26 18.52 12.34
CA VAL A 143 6.01 18.22 11.10
C VAL A 143 6.35 19.47 10.27
N GLU A 144 5.78 20.63 10.59
CA GLU A 144 5.94 21.86 9.79
C GLU A 144 7.40 22.29 9.70
N GLU A 145 8.10 22.38 10.85
CA GLU A 145 9.51 22.78 10.90
C GLU A 145 10.40 21.82 10.10
N LEU A 146 10.16 20.51 10.24
CA LEU A 146 10.90 19.49 9.48
C LEU A 146 10.69 19.67 7.98
N LEU A 147 9.44 19.84 7.54
CA LEU A 147 9.11 19.99 6.13
C LEU A 147 9.70 21.29 5.55
N THR A 148 9.59 22.41 6.27
CA THR A 148 10.15 23.68 5.80
C THR A 148 11.67 23.63 5.75
N THR A 149 12.33 22.98 6.71
CA THR A 149 13.78 22.78 6.72
C THR A 149 14.25 21.93 5.54
N ILE A 150 13.55 20.82 5.27
CA ILE A 150 13.95 19.87 4.21
C ILE A 150 13.65 20.46 2.82
N THR A 151 12.53 21.17 2.66
CA THR A 151 12.07 21.63 1.33
C THR A 151 12.45 23.06 0.99
N GLY A 152 12.86 23.88 1.97
CA GLY A 152 13.08 25.31 1.79
C GLY A 152 11.79 26.12 1.66
N ALA A 153 10.62 25.53 1.87
CA ALA A 153 9.34 26.21 1.83
C ALA A 153 9.15 27.13 3.03
N GLN A 154 8.27 28.14 2.92
CA GLN A 154 7.97 29.08 3.99
C GLN A 154 6.97 28.55 5.02
N ALA A 155 6.12 27.61 4.63
CA ALA A 155 5.11 26.98 5.47
C ALA A 155 4.75 25.58 4.93
N ALA A 156 4.21 24.74 5.80
CA ALA A 156 3.76 23.42 5.43
C ALA A 156 2.48 23.02 6.17
N THR A 157 1.71 22.12 5.59
CA THR A 157 0.55 21.46 6.22
C THR A 157 0.41 20.05 5.69
N VAL A 158 -0.24 19.16 6.44
CA VAL A 158 -0.39 17.76 6.06
C VAL A 158 -1.84 17.32 6.14
N VAL A 159 -2.24 16.44 5.24
CA VAL A 159 -3.55 15.79 5.18
C VAL A 159 -3.39 14.29 5.01
N ASN A 160 -4.48 13.53 5.06
CA ASN A 160 -4.48 12.08 5.11
C ASN A 160 -3.94 11.35 3.87
N ASN A 161 -3.91 12.00 2.69
CA ASN A 161 -3.29 11.48 1.46
C ASN A 161 -3.13 12.61 0.41
N ASN A 162 -2.38 12.34 -0.67
CA ASN A 162 -2.11 13.35 -1.69
C ASN A 162 -3.35 13.75 -2.51
N ALA A 163 -4.29 12.83 -2.74
CA ALA A 163 -5.56 13.17 -3.40
C ALA A 163 -6.34 14.22 -2.60
N ALA A 164 -6.33 14.11 -1.26
CA ALA A 164 -6.91 15.10 -0.36
C ALA A 164 -6.11 16.41 -0.38
N ALA A 165 -4.79 16.37 -0.54
CA ALA A 165 -3.95 17.56 -0.66
C ALA A 165 -4.30 18.36 -1.93
N VAL A 166 -4.43 17.68 -3.07
CA VAL A 166 -4.84 18.29 -4.34
C VAL A 166 -6.24 18.88 -4.24
N LEU A 167 -7.22 18.09 -3.75
CA LEU A 167 -8.61 18.55 -3.57
C LEU A 167 -8.68 19.78 -2.69
N LEU A 168 -7.98 19.78 -1.55
CA LEU A 168 -7.96 20.88 -0.59
C LEU A 168 -7.29 22.13 -1.17
N THR A 169 -6.17 21.97 -1.87
CA THR A 169 -5.45 23.08 -2.53
C THR A 169 -6.35 23.77 -3.55
N ILE A 170 -6.98 23.02 -4.43
CA ILE A 170 -7.88 23.58 -5.45
C ILE A 170 -9.09 24.25 -4.78
N ALA A 171 -9.70 23.59 -3.79
CA ALA A 171 -10.87 24.15 -3.10
C ALA A 171 -10.54 25.42 -2.33
N ALA A 172 -9.36 25.53 -1.71
CA ALA A 172 -8.96 26.69 -0.94
C ALA A 172 -8.55 27.89 -1.83
N LEU A 173 -7.90 27.62 -2.97
CA LEU A 173 -7.33 28.66 -3.81
C LEU A 173 -8.23 29.08 -4.99
N ALA A 174 -9.02 28.14 -5.54
CA ALA A 174 -9.73 28.33 -6.80
C ALA A 174 -11.22 27.94 -6.77
N ARG A 175 -11.85 27.80 -5.61
CA ARG A 175 -13.29 27.51 -5.54
C ARG A 175 -14.11 28.58 -6.28
N ARG A 176 -15.01 28.15 -7.18
CA ARG A 176 -15.82 29.00 -8.08
C ARG A 176 -15.00 29.83 -9.07
N LYS A 177 -13.73 29.46 -9.27
CA LYS A 177 -12.82 30.07 -10.23
C LYS A 177 -12.34 29.04 -11.25
N GLU A 178 -11.56 29.48 -12.20
CA GLU A 178 -10.93 28.66 -13.21
C GLU A 178 -9.57 28.16 -12.73
N VAL A 179 -9.28 26.87 -13.03
CA VAL A 179 -7.97 26.25 -12.82
C VAL A 179 -7.42 25.88 -14.19
N ILE A 180 -6.27 26.41 -14.55
CA ILE A 180 -5.62 26.19 -15.83
C ILE A 180 -4.63 25.02 -15.68
N VAL A 181 -4.75 24.01 -16.56
CA VAL A 181 -3.87 22.82 -16.59
C VAL A 181 -3.56 22.46 -18.03
N SER A 182 -2.35 21.96 -18.28
CA SER A 182 -2.00 21.37 -19.59
C SER A 182 -2.84 20.12 -19.84
N ARG A 183 -3.36 19.98 -21.06
CA ARG A 183 -4.11 18.79 -21.47
C ARG A 183 -3.28 17.50 -21.33
N GLY A 184 -1.99 17.57 -21.60
CA GLY A 184 -1.05 16.46 -21.42
C GLY A 184 -0.78 16.07 -19.96
N GLU A 185 -1.27 16.86 -18.98
CA GLU A 185 -1.07 16.64 -17.54
C GLU A 185 -2.36 16.20 -16.82
N LEU A 186 -3.43 15.89 -17.56
CA LEU A 186 -4.69 15.39 -17.00
C LEU A 186 -4.59 13.89 -16.72
N VAL A 187 -3.98 13.56 -15.59
CA VAL A 187 -3.70 12.18 -15.19
C VAL A 187 -4.92 11.48 -14.61
N GLU A 188 -4.96 10.14 -14.76
CA GLU A 188 -5.80 9.23 -13.99
C GLU A 188 -4.91 8.27 -13.20
N ILE A 189 -5.10 8.17 -11.88
CA ILE A 189 -4.30 7.35 -10.98
C ILE A 189 -5.22 6.44 -10.16
N GLY A 190 -4.84 5.14 -10.07
CA GLY A 190 -5.49 4.19 -9.17
C GLY A 190 -6.97 3.91 -9.46
N GLY A 191 -7.41 4.07 -10.70
CA GLY A 191 -8.74 3.67 -11.17
C GLY A 191 -9.92 4.60 -10.80
N ALA A 192 -9.68 5.65 -10.00
CA ALA A 192 -10.75 6.56 -9.59
C ALA A 192 -10.30 8.03 -9.41
N PHE A 193 -9.01 8.31 -9.32
CA PHE A 193 -8.50 9.67 -9.18
C PHE A 193 -8.23 10.26 -10.57
N ARG A 194 -9.18 11.04 -11.07
CA ARG A 194 -9.07 11.77 -12.33
C ARG A 194 -9.01 13.26 -12.06
N MET A 195 -7.99 13.94 -12.57
CA MET A 195 -7.81 15.39 -12.32
C MET A 195 -9.04 16.24 -12.64
N PRO A 196 -9.75 16.04 -13.77
CA PRO A 196 -10.98 16.79 -14.05
C PRO A 196 -12.06 16.60 -12.99
N ASP A 197 -12.25 15.36 -12.51
CA ASP A 197 -13.29 15.04 -11.52
C ASP A 197 -12.96 15.64 -10.15
N VAL A 198 -11.66 15.62 -9.76
CA VAL A 198 -11.19 16.26 -8.52
C VAL A 198 -11.37 17.78 -8.56
N MET A 199 -11.09 18.41 -9.70
CA MET A 199 -11.31 19.86 -9.87
C MET A 199 -12.78 20.22 -9.77
N ALA A 200 -13.66 19.44 -10.42
CA ALA A 200 -15.10 19.61 -10.32
C ALA A 200 -15.60 19.43 -8.87
N ALA A 201 -15.13 18.38 -8.16
CA ALA A 201 -15.45 18.12 -6.76
C ALA A 201 -14.96 19.24 -5.82
N ALA A 202 -13.82 19.86 -6.13
CA ALA A 202 -13.31 21.04 -5.42
C ALA A 202 -14.14 22.32 -5.67
N GLY A 203 -15.07 22.27 -6.61
CA GLY A 203 -15.92 23.41 -7.02
C GLY A 203 -15.20 24.41 -7.91
N ALA A 204 -14.16 23.99 -8.62
CA ALA A 204 -13.43 24.76 -9.61
C ALA A 204 -13.86 24.38 -11.04
N LYS A 205 -13.60 25.27 -11.99
CA LYS A 205 -13.80 25.04 -13.42
C LYS A 205 -12.47 24.75 -14.08
N LEU A 206 -12.31 23.57 -14.66
CA LEU A 206 -11.13 23.22 -15.46
C LEU A 206 -11.06 24.06 -16.73
N VAL A 207 -9.88 24.59 -17.02
CA VAL A 207 -9.50 25.19 -18.29
C VAL A 207 -8.28 24.49 -18.83
N GLU A 208 -8.47 23.67 -19.85
CA GLU A 208 -7.38 22.92 -20.49
C GLU A 208 -6.64 23.81 -21.49
N VAL A 209 -5.30 23.72 -21.49
CA VAL A 209 -4.45 24.44 -22.45
C VAL A 209 -3.54 23.50 -23.21
N GLY A 210 -3.15 23.91 -24.42
CA GLY A 210 -2.31 23.11 -25.32
C GLY A 210 -3.00 21.89 -25.89
N THR A 211 -2.19 20.91 -26.27
CA THR A 211 -2.60 19.62 -26.81
C THR A 211 -2.10 18.48 -25.95
N THR A 212 -2.42 17.23 -26.26
CA THR A 212 -2.01 16.05 -25.47
C THR A 212 -0.50 15.96 -25.30
N ASN A 213 0.28 16.29 -26.34
CA ASN A 213 1.74 16.13 -26.33
C ASN A 213 2.52 17.45 -26.33
N ARG A 214 1.85 18.59 -26.56
CA ARG A 214 2.55 19.88 -26.65
C ARG A 214 1.75 21.01 -26.03
N THR A 215 2.37 21.69 -25.07
CA THR A 215 1.84 22.90 -24.44
C THR A 215 2.96 23.96 -24.39
N HIS A 216 2.64 25.17 -24.80
CA HIS A 216 3.57 26.28 -24.88
C HIS A 216 3.20 27.40 -23.91
N ALA A 217 4.16 28.26 -23.56
CA ALA A 217 3.95 29.43 -22.70
C ALA A 217 2.79 30.33 -23.12
N ARG A 218 2.62 30.52 -24.44
CA ARG A 218 1.52 31.31 -25.01
C ARG A 218 0.13 30.75 -24.68
N ASP A 219 0.01 29.42 -24.56
CA ASP A 219 -1.27 28.76 -24.30
C ASP A 219 -1.75 29.10 -22.88
N TYR A 220 -0.84 29.11 -21.91
CA TYR A 220 -1.12 29.57 -20.55
C TYR A 220 -1.40 31.06 -20.49
N SER A 221 -0.52 31.89 -21.11
CA SER A 221 -0.66 33.34 -21.11
C SER A 221 -1.99 33.83 -21.69
N ALA A 222 -2.49 33.17 -22.73
CA ALA A 222 -3.76 33.48 -23.38
C ALA A 222 -4.97 33.03 -22.54
N ALA A 223 -4.84 31.96 -21.74
CA ALA A 223 -5.93 31.41 -20.95
C ALA A 223 -6.11 32.13 -19.58
N ILE A 224 -5.06 32.76 -19.03
CA ILE A 224 -5.13 33.46 -17.75
C ILE A 224 -5.99 34.71 -17.89
N GLY A 225 -7.13 34.77 -17.17
CA GLY A 225 -8.08 35.86 -17.16
C GLY A 225 -8.57 36.24 -15.76
N PRO A 226 -9.52 37.16 -15.66
CA PRO A 226 -10.03 37.65 -14.36
C PRO A 226 -10.69 36.57 -13.48
N ARG A 227 -11.14 35.46 -14.09
CA ARG A 227 -11.74 34.33 -13.37
C ARG A 227 -10.73 33.27 -12.97
N THR A 228 -9.48 33.37 -13.40
CA THR A 228 -8.45 32.40 -13.07
C THR A 228 -8.11 32.49 -11.57
N GLY A 229 -8.20 31.37 -10.88
CA GLY A 229 -7.86 31.26 -9.47
C GLY A 229 -6.55 30.54 -9.19
N LEU A 230 -6.13 29.68 -10.13
CA LEU A 230 -4.95 28.85 -9.97
C LEU A 230 -4.42 28.41 -11.35
N VAL A 231 -3.11 28.41 -11.51
CA VAL A 231 -2.43 27.60 -12.54
C VAL A 231 -1.88 26.37 -11.86
N MET A 232 -2.11 25.21 -12.45
CA MET A 232 -1.68 23.95 -11.85
C MET A 232 -0.85 23.14 -12.83
N LYS A 233 0.28 22.66 -12.35
CA LYS A 233 1.13 21.67 -13.04
C LYS A 233 1.02 20.33 -12.34
N VAL A 234 0.87 19.28 -13.13
CA VAL A 234 0.70 17.91 -12.62
C VAL A 234 1.78 17.03 -13.24
N HIS A 235 2.61 16.46 -12.38
CA HIS A 235 3.65 15.55 -12.83
C HIS A 235 3.04 14.18 -13.17
N ALA A 236 3.32 13.70 -14.40
CA ALA A 236 2.89 12.39 -14.88
C ALA A 236 3.73 11.27 -14.27
N SER A 237 3.54 11.02 -12.96
CA SER A 237 4.33 10.03 -12.22
C SER A 237 4.03 8.57 -12.60
N ASN A 238 2.93 8.30 -13.32
CA ASN A 238 2.45 6.94 -13.64
C ASN A 238 2.43 6.61 -15.15
N TYR A 239 2.85 7.54 -16.01
CA TYR A 239 3.03 7.31 -17.44
C TYR A 239 4.10 8.26 -18.00
N ALA A 240 4.58 7.98 -19.22
CA ALA A 240 5.54 8.82 -19.92
C ALA A 240 5.01 9.19 -21.32
N LEU A 241 5.12 10.48 -21.68
CA LEU A 241 4.89 10.96 -23.05
C LEU A 241 6.23 10.97 -23.79
N GLN A 242 6.30 10.27 -24.92
CA GLN A 242 7.51 10.16 -25.73
C GLN A 242 7.29 10.69 -27.15
N GLY A 243 8.37 11.10 -27.83
CA GLY A 243 8.33 11.60 -29.20
C GLY A 243 8.33 13.12 -29.27
N PHE A 244 7.50 13.70 -30.15
CA PHE A 244 7.37 15.14 -30.34
C PHE A 244 6.59 15.79 -29.20
N THR A 245 7.23 16.05 -28.09
CA THR A 245 6.64 16.62 -26.87
C THR A 245 7.16 18.02 -26.60
N ALA A 246 6.36 18.86 -25.94
CA ALA A 246 6.78 20.14 -25.36
C ALA A 246 5.95 20.42 -24.11
N ALA A 247 6.62 20.82 -23.03
CA ALA A 247 5.98 21.24 -21.79
C ALA A 247 6.63 22.54 -21.31
N VAL A 248 5.88 23.34 -20.55
CA VAL A 248 6.42 24.55 -19.91
C VAL A 248 6.97 24.19 -18.55
N GLY A 249 8.23 24.56 -18.28
CA GLY A 249 8.87 24.35 -16.99
C GLY A 249 8.27 25.26 -15.91
N GLU A 250 8.42 24.84 -14.65
CA GLU A 250 7.78 25.49 -13.50
C GLU A 250 8.25 26.94 -13.33
N ALA A 251 9.53 27.24 -13.50
CA ALA A 251 10.06 28.61 -13.37
C ALA A 251 9.45 29.57 -14.40
N GLU A 252 9.28 29.14 -15.65
CA GLU A 252 8.62 29.94 -16.69
C GLU A 252 7.14 30.09 -16.38
N LEU A 253 6.48 29.01 -15.94
CA LEU A 253 5.06 29.00 -15.60
C LEU A 253 4.77 29.88 -14.39
N ALA A 254 5.62 29.87 -13.35
CA ALA A 254 5.53 30.75 -12.20
C ALA A 254 5.62 32.23 -12.64
N ARG A 255 6.57 32.58 -13.50
CA ARG A 255 6.70 33.93 -14.05
C ARG A 255 5.44 34.37 -14.81
N ILE A 256 4.84 33.50 -15.61
CA ILE A 256 3.62 33.77 -16.37
C ILE A 256 2.42 33.98 -15.42
N ALA A 257 2.25 33.11 -14.44
CA ALA A 257 1.13 33.16 -13.51
C ALA A 257 1.23 34.37 -12.59
N HIS A 258 2.41 34.64 -11.99
CA HIS A 258 2.64 35.73 -11.08
C HIS A 258 2.51 37.10 -11.77
N ALA A 259 2.89 37.26 -13.04
CA ALA A 259 2.68 38.46 -13.81
C ALA A 259 1.19 38.87 -13.91
N ARG A 260 0.29 37.95 -13.61
CA ARG A 260 -1.17 38.15 -13.59
C ARG A 260 -1.78 38.00 -12.19
N GLY A 261 -0.93 37.93 -11.14
CA GLY A 261 -1.36 37.76 -9.74
C GLY A 261 -2.07 36.41 -9.46
N VAL A 262 -1.78 35.37 -10.24
CA VAL A 262 -2.36 34.05 -10.08
C VAL A 262 -1.32 33.12 -9.46
N PRO A 263 -1.65 32.35 -8.39
CA PRO A 263 -0.73 31.39 -7.81
C PRO A 263 -0.51 30.18 -8.72
N LEU A 264 0.70 29.57 -8.58
CA LEU A 264 1.07 28.31 -9.23
C LEU A 264 1.12 27.17 -8.20
N ALA A 265 0.40 26.08 -8.45
CA ALA A 265 0.53 24.84 -7.69
C ALA A 265 1.18 23.75 -8.55
N SER A 266 2.03 22.92 -7.94
CA SER A 266 2.61 21.73 -8.55
C SER A 266 2.22 20.49 -7.75
N ASP A 267 1.68 19.47 -8.42
CA ASP A 267 1.42 18.14 -7.84
C ASP A 267 2.45 17.15 -8.36
N LEU A 268 3.33 16.70 -7.47
CA LEU A 268 4.42 15.77 -7.83
C LEU A 268 4.02 14.31 -7.76
N GLY A 269 3.09 13.94 -6.90
CA GLY A 269 2.61 12.57 -6.74
C GLY A 269 3.65 11.57 -6.18
N SER A 270 4.86 11.52 -6.70
CA SER A 270 5.91 10.53 -6.35
C SER A 270 6.52 10.73 -4.95
N GLY A 271 6.71 11.97 -4.51
CA GLY A 271 7.09 12.32 -3.15
C GLY A 271 8.55 12.06 -2.78
N SER A 272 9.50 12.15 -3.72
CA SER A 272 10.93 12.10 -3.36
C SER A 272 11.37 13.39 -2.68
N LEU A 273 12.15 13.27 -1.59
CA LEU A 273 12.77 14.39 -0.89
C LEU A 273 14.30 14.42 -1.06
N VAL A 274 14.87 13.47 -1.80
CA VAL A 274 16.29 13.41 -2.14
C VAL A 274 16.46 13.17 -3.63
N ASP A 275 17.57 13.66 -4.18
CA ASP A 275 17.93 13.38 -5.58
C ASP A 275 18.31 11.90 -5.73
N LEU A 276 17.41 11.13 -6.35
CA LEU A 276 17.62 9.71 -6.58
C LEU A 276 18.82 9.44 -7.50
N ALA A 277 19.21 10.40 -8.34
CA ALA A 277 20.39 10.25 -9.21
C ALA A 277 21.69 10.11 -8.41
N ALA A 278 21.77 10.70 -7.21
CA ALA A 278 22.91 10.52 -6.30
C ALA A 278 23.07 9.06 -5.83
N TYR A 279 22.03 8.26 -5.98
CA TYR A 279 21.99 6.83 -5.62
C TYR A 279 22.01 5.91 -6.86
N GLY A 280 22.31 6.46 -8.06
CA GLY A 280 22.30 5.70 -9.31
C GLY A 280 20.91 5.32 -9.83
N LEU A 281 19.87 5.97 -9.34
CA LEU A 281 18.49 5.77 -9.75
C LEU A 281 18.03 6.90 -10.70
N PRO A 282 16.95 6.72 -11.47
CA PRO A 282 16.38 7.78 -12.30
C PRO A 282 15.98 9.01 -11.48
N ARG A 283 16.21 10.20 -12.04
CA ARG A 283 15.85 11.44 -11.38
C ARG A 283 14.33 11.64 -11.35
N GLU A 284 13.83 12.04 -10.18
CA GLU A 284 12.46 12.49 -9.97
C GLU A 284 12.45 13.97 -9.59
N PRO A 285 11.42 14.75 -9.98
CA PRO A 285 11.27 16.13 -9.53
C PRO A 285 11.16 16.18 -8.01
N LEU A 286 11.84 17.13 -7.39
CA LEU A 286 11.84 17.33 -5.95
C LEU A 286 10.95 18.52 -5.55
N PRO A 287 10.28 18.47 -4.39
CA PRO A 287 9.59 19.63 -3.84
C PRO A 287 10.49 20.86 -3.71
N GLN A 288 11.77 20.67 -3.36
CA GLN A 288 12.78 21.73 -3.27
C GLN A 288 12.98 22.46 -4.61
N ASP A 289 13.07 21.67 -5.71
CA ASP A 289 13.23 22.25 -7.06
C ASP A 289 12.01 23.09 -7.45
N GLN A 290 10.80 22.62 -7.09
CA GLN A 290 9.56 23.31 -7.40
C GLN A 290 9.40 24.63 -6.59
N ILE A 291 9.76 24.60 -5.30
CA ILE A 291 9.77 25.81 -4.46
C ILE A 291 10.80 26.80 -4.99
N ALA A 292 12.00 26.38 -5.34
CA ALA A 292 13.03 27.23 -5.93
C ALA A 292 12.62 27.79 -7.30
N ALA A 293 11.82 27.04 -8.07
CA ALA A 293 11.26 27.49 -9.35
C ALA A 293 10.12 28.51 -9.18
N GLY A 294 9.63 28.76 -7.96
CA GLY A 294 8.61 29.77 -7.67
C GLY A 294 7.20 29.21 -7.56
N CYS A 295 7.00 27.92 -7.38
CA CYS A 295 5.67 27.38 -7.07
C CYS A 295 5.19 27.90 -5.71
N ASP A 296 3.95 28.38 -5.66
CA ASP A 296 3.32 28.83 -4.41
C ASP A 296 2.86 27.69 -3.53
N VAL A 297 2.53 26.55 -4.16
CA VAL A 297 2.13 25.31 -3.47
C VAL A 297 2.74 24.13 -4.20
N VAL A 298 3.28 23.18 -3.44
CA VAL A 298 3.72 21.87 -3.92
C VAL A 298 3.07 20.80 -3.08
N SER A 299 2.40 19.82 -3.73
CA SER A 299 1.81 18.68 -3.06
C SER A 299 2.48 17.36 -3.47
N PHE A 300 2.58 16.42 -2.52
CA PHE A 300 3.23 15.12 -2.76
C PHE A 300 2.81 14.06 -1.74
N SER A 301 3.04 12.77 -2.09
CA SER A 301 2.68 11.62 -1.26
C SER A 301 3.75 11.27 -0.25
N GLY A 302 3.34 10.83 0.96
CA GLY A 302 4.27 10.35 1.98
C GLY A 302 4.62 8.85 1.85
N ASP A 303 3.77 8.05 1.25
CA ASP A 303 3.83 6.58 1.23
C ASP A 303 4.39 5.97 -0.07
N LYS A 304 5.10 6.79 -0.83
CA LYS A 304 5.82 6.35 -2.04
C LYS A 304 7.34 6.51 -1.84
N LEU A 305 8.01 7.32 -2.66
CA LEU A 305 9.47 7.51 -2.62
C LEU A 305 9.96 8.14 -1.32
N LEU A 306 9.14 8.94 -0.64
CA LEU A 306 9.45 9.44 0.70
C LEU A 306 9.66 8.31 1.71
N GLY A 307 9.03 7.15 1.52
CA GLY A 307 9.22 6.00 2.43
C GLY A 307 8.54 6.12 3.78
N GLY A 308 7.56 7.00 3.91
CA GLY A 308 6.78 7.23 5.12
C GLY A 308 5.38 6.61 5.09
N PRO A 309 4.50 7.02 6.01
CA PRO A 309 3.10 6.61 6.03
C PRO A 309 2.30 7.30 4.91
N GLN A 310 1.08 6.79 4.66
CA GLN A 310 0.16 7.51 3.79
C GLN A 310 -0.10 8.92 4.34
N ALA A 311 0.24 9.90 3.54
CA ALA A 311 0.12 11.32 3.82
C ALA A 311 0.01 12.11 2.51
N GLY A 312 -0.70 13.24 2.54
CA GLY A 312 -0.59 14.29 1.57
C GLY A 312 0.15 15.47 2.21
N LEU A 313 1.34 15.76 1.70
CA LEU A 313 2.15 16.85 2.17
C LEU A 313 1.92 18.05 1.25
N ILE A 314 1.77 19.21 1.85
CA ILE A 314 1.55 20.50 1.16
C ILE A 314 2.58 21.46 1.71
N VAL A 315 3.48 21.95 0.86
CA VAL A 315 4.50 22.94 1.21
C VAL A 315 4.38 24.14 0.28
N GLY A 316 4.81 25.33 0.71
CA GLY A 316 4.75 26.49 -0.16
C GLY A 316 4.92 27.82 0.56
N THR A 317 4.35 28.88 -0.02
CA THR A 317 4.37 30.23 0.57
C THR A 317 3.45 30.30 1.80
N LYS A 318 3.80 31.18 2.76
CA LYS A 318 2.96 31.44 3.95
C LYS A 318 1.53 31.81 3.59
N GLU A 319 1.35 32.60 2.52
CA GLU A 319 0.05 33.07 2.08
C GLU A 319 -0.81 31.90 1.58
N ALA A 320 -0.29 31.12 0.62
CA ALA A 320 -1.04 30.04 0.00
C ALA A 320 -1.35 28.91 1.02
N VAL A 321 -0.34 28.47 1.79
CA VAL A 321 -0.51 27.45 2.83
C VAL A 321 -1.44 27.97 3.94
N GLY A 322 -1.36 29.24 4.33
CA GLY A 322 -2.26 29.85 5.32
C GLY A 322 -3.74 29.78 4.88
N ARG A 323 -4.03 30.07 3.61
CA ARG A 323 -5.38 29.90 3.03
C ARG A 323 -5.85 28.46 3.05
N ILE A 324 -4.96 27.51 2.76
CA ILE A 324 -5.25 26.06 2.78
C ILE A 324 -5.54 25.59 4.22
N ARG A 325 -4.74 25.99 5.20
CA ARG A 325 -4.89 25.62 6.63
C ARG A 325 -6.19 26.12 7.24
N THR A 326 -6.63 27.31 6.86
CA THR A 326 -7.86 27.92 7.39
C THR A 326 -9.12 27.49 6.65
N PHE A 327 -8.98 26.81 5.51
CA PHE A 327 -10.14 26.36 4.74
C PHE A 327 -10.91 25.25 5.49
N PRO A 328 -12.25 25.32 5.58
CA PRO A 328 -13.05 24.41 6.44
C PRO A 328 -12.83 22.90 6.13
N LEU A 329 -12.56 22.56 4.88
CA LEU A 329 -12.32 21.18 4.46
C LEU A 329 -11.05 20.58 5.09
N LYS A 330 -10.06 21.40 5.47
CA LYS A 330 -8.83 20.96 6.15
C LYS A 330 -9.14 20.12 7.40
N ARG A 331 -10.18 20.50 8.17
CA ARG A 331 -10.57 19.76 9.37
C ARG A 331 -11.08 18.34 9.03
N ALA A 332 -11.82 18.19 7.94
CA ALA A 332 -12.31 16.88 7.49
C ALA A 332 -11.18 15.98 6.94
N LEU A 333 -10.16 16.59 6.33
CA LEU A 333 -9.05 15.90 5.68
C LEU A 333 -7.80 15.79 6.56
N ARG A 334 -7.83 16.28 7.79
CA ARG A 334 -6.65 16.34 8.67
C ARG A 334 -6.09 14.94 8.97
N MET A 335 -4.77 14.84 9.01
CA MET A 335 -4.08 13.62 9.34
C MET A 335 -4.39 13.15 10.78
N SER A 336 -4.54 11.85 10.99
CA SER A 336 -4.70 11.27 12.31
C SER A 336 -3.36 11.10 13.03
N LYS A 337 -3.40 10.81 14.35
CA LYS A 337 -2.18 10.74 15.17
C LYS A 337 -1.21 9.62 14.76
N LEU A 338 -1.72 8.48 14.28
CA LEU A 338 -0.88 7.34 13.89
C LEU A 338 0.05 7.68 12.71
N PRO A 339 -0.48 8.09 11.53
CA PRO A 339 0.41 8.44 10.44
C PRO A 339 1.21 9.72 10.72
N LEU A 340 0.73 10.66 11.55
CA LEU A 340 1.50 11.85 11.89
C LEU A 340 2.75 11.51 12.70
N ALA A 341 2.66 10.64 13.70
CA ALA A 341 3.81 10.18 14.47
C ALA A 341 4.84 9.41 13.60
N ALA A 342 4.34 8.53 12.71
CA ALA A 342 5.22 7.83 11.78
C ALA A 342 5.89 8.79 10.77
N LEU A 343 5.16 9.82 10.29
CA LEU A 343 5.68 10.82 9.38
C LEU A 343 6.76 11.68 10.04
N GLU A 344 6.54 12.13 11.28
CA GLU A 344 7.53 12.88 12.05
C GLU A 344 8.85 12.12 12.16
N ALA A 345 8.81 10.84 12.58
CA ALA A 345 9.99 10.02 12.69
C ALA A 345 10.68 9.78 11.34
N THR A 346 9.90 9.60 10.27
CA THR A 346 10.43 9.45 8.91
C THR A 346 11.13 10.72 8.44
N LEU A 347 10.51 11.91 8.64
CA LEU A 347 11.10 13.19 8.23
C LEU A 347 12.40 13.50 8.98
N ARG A 348 12.51 13.13 10.27
CA ARG A 348 13.76 13.26 11.03
C ARG A 348 14.93 12.51 10.41
N MET A 349 14.69 11.41 9.69
CA MET A 349 15.74 10.66 9.00
C MET A 349 16.34 11.47 7.85
N TYR A 350 15.56 12.31 7.20
CA TYR A 350 16.00 13.21 6.11
C TYR A 350 16.93 14.34 6.58
N LEU A 351 17.02 14.58 7.88
CA LEU A 351 18.04 15.49 8.43
C LEU A 351 19.44 14.88 8.43
N ARG A 352 19.57 13.59 8.10
CA ARG A 352 20.83 12.84 7.99
C ARG A 352 20.87 12.11 6.66
N PRO A 353 20.96 12.82 5.52
CA PRO A 353 20.81 12.23 4.19
C PRO A 353 21.84 11.15 3.88
N GLU A 354 23.04 11.22 4.46
CA GLU A 354 24.12 10.22 4.31
C GLU A 354 23.77 8.84 4.89
N LEU A 355 22.77 8.75 5.76
CA LEU A 355 22.32 7.50 6.37
C LEU A 355 21.05 6.92 5.72
N LEU A 356 20.40 7.65 4.83
CA LEU A 356 19.09 7.27 4.29
C LEU A 356 19.09 5.94 3.54
N ALA A 357 20.13 5.66 2.75
CA ALA A 357 20.21 4.40 2.00
C ALA A 357 20.30 3.17 2.93
N ARG A 358 20.79 3.35 4.18
CA ARG A 358 20.80 2.31 5.20
C ARG A 358 19.49 2.24 5.97
N ASP A 359 18.98 3.38 6.41
CA ASP A 359 17.96 3.47 7.46
C ASP A 359 16.54 3.48 6.89
N LEU A 360 16.34 4.02 5.67
CA LEU A 360 15.04 4.10 5.03
C LEU A 360 14.77 2.87 4.16
N PRO A 361 13.82 1.98 4.50
CA PRO A 361 13.58 0.72 3.79
C PRO A 361 13.36 0.91 2.30
N THR A 362 12.59 1.91 1.88
CA THR A 362 12.34 2.20 0.47
C THR A 362 13.64 2.43 -0.29
N LEU A 363 14.50 3.33 0.20
CA LEU A 363 15.76 3.64 -0.48
C LEU A 363 16.74 2.47 -0.40
N ARG A 364 16.83 1.79 0.74
CA ARG A 364 17.67 0.59 0.92
C ARG A 364 17.32 -0.52 -0.09
N LEU A 365 16.02 -0.80 -0.28
CA LEU A 365 15.57 -1.80 -1.26
C LEU A 365 15.83 -1.35 -2.70
N LEU A 366 15.65 -0.07 -3.02
CA LEU A 366 15.90 0.46 -4.36
C LEU A 366 17.39 0.42 -4.71
N THR A 367 18.29 0.68 -3.76
CA THR A 367 19.75 0.74 -3.94
C THR A 367 20.46 -0.58 -3.67
N ARG A 368 19.73 -1.64 -3.32
CA ARG A 368 20.32 -2.95 -3.00
C ARG A 368 21.18 -3.47 -4.14
N PRO A 369 22.45 -3.83 -3.90
CA PRO A 369 23.37 -4.30 -4.93
C PRO A 369 22.86 -5.55 -5.65
N LEU A 370 22.96 -5.60 -6.97
CA LEU A 370 22.56 -6.75 -7.78
C LEU A 370 23.24 -8.04 -7.34
N ALA A 371 24.56 -7.96 -7.07
CA ALA A 371 25.35 -9.11 -6.63
C ALA A 371 24.83 -9.78 -5.35
N GLU A 372 24.29 -9.01 -4.41
CA GLU A 372 23.65 -9.56 -3.20
C GLU A 372 22.37 -10.32 -3.52
N ILE A 373 21.57 -9.82 -4.49
CA ILE A 373 20.33 -10.46 -4.91
C ILE A 373 20.61 -11.74 -5.68
N GLU A 374 21.63 -11.74 -6.54
CA GLU A 374 22.11 -12.92 -7.27
C GLU A 374 22.63 -14.01 -6.33
N ALA A 375 23.46 -13.63 -5.35
CA ALA A 375 23.96 -14.55 -4.33
C ALA A 375 22.79 -15.17 -3.52
N LEU A 376 21.79 -14.38 -3.18
CA LEU A 376 20.59 -14.86 -2.50
C LEU A 376 19.80 -15.83 -3.38
N ALA A 377 19.65 -15.55 -4.68
CA ALA A 377 18.96 -16.44 -5.62
C ALA A 377 19.67 -17.79 -5.72
N ALA A 378 21.00 -17.78 -5.87
CA ALA A 378 21.80 -19.01 -5.92
C ALA A 378 21.67 -19.83 -4.61
N ALA A 379 21.67 -19.17 -3.46
CA ALA A 379 21.53 -19.84 -2.16
C ALA A 379 20.14 -20.47 -1.93
N LEU A 380 19.06 -19.81 -2.42
CA LEU A 380 17.69 -20.27 -2.22
C LEU A 380 17.23 -21.32 -3.24
N GLN A 381 17.82 -21.33 -4.45
CA GLN A 381 17.40 -22.22 -5.54
C GLN A 381 17.33 -23.70 -5.16
N PRO A 382 18.35 -24.32 -4.50
CA PRO A 382 18.32 -25.76 -4.21
C PRO A 382 17.20 -26.14 -3.25
N ALA A 383 16.98 -25.32 -2.21
CA ALA A 383 15.94 -25.60 -1.21
C ALA A 383 14.53 -25.48 -1.82
N LEU A 384 14.28 -24.45 -2.64
CA LEU A 384 13.01 -24.29 -3.32
C LEU A 384 12.79 -25.39 -4.37
N ALA A 385 13.83 -25.77 -5.14
CA ALA A 385 13.74 -26.86 -6.11
C ALA A 385 13.33 -28.19 -5.44
N ALA A 386 13.93 -28.50 -4.29
CA ALA A 386 13.55 -29.68 -3.51
C ALA A 386 12.09 -29.63 -3.03
N ALA A 387 11.62 -28.45 -2.60
CA ALA A 387 10.26 -28.28 -2.08
C ALA A 387 9.16 -28.43 -3.15
N VAL A 388 9.46 -28.06 -4.41
CA VAL A 388 8.46 -28.08 -5.50
C VAL A 388 8.60 -29.30 -6.44
N ALA A 389 9.64 -30.12 -6.24
CA ALA A 389 9.85 -31.34 -7.02
C ALA A 389 8.73 -32.38 -6.74
N PRO A 390 8.42 -33.30 -7.69
CA PRO A 390 8.92 -33.36 -9.07
C PRO A 390 8.09 -32.54 -10.08
N ARG A 391 7.10 -31.75 -9.62
CA ARG A 391 6.10 -31.08 -10.47
C ARG A 391 6.67 -29.86 -11.20
N TYR A 392 7.66 -29.20 -10.61
CA TYR A 392 8.23 -27.94 -11.11
C TYR A 392 9.76 -27.97 -11.11
N THR A 393 10.34 -27.21 -12.03
CA THR A 393 11.78 -26.85 -12.05
C THR A 393 11.98 -25.46 -11.52
N VAL A 394 13.16 -25.19 -10.95
CA VAL A 394 13.54 -23.85 -10.42
C VAL A 394 14.88 -23.46 -10.99
N GLU A 395 14.92 -22.27 -11.55
CA GLU A 395 16.14 -21.68 -12.14
C GLU A 395 16.39 -20.30 -11.51
N SER A 396 17.65 -19.98 -11.24
CA SER A 396 18.07 -18.60 -10.95
C SER A 396 18.14 -17.82 -12.25
N VAL A 397 17.46 -16.66 -12.30
CA VAL A 397 17.36 -15.85 -13.51
C VAL A 397 17.59 -14.36 -13.22
N PRO A 398 18.22 -13.62 -14.16
CA PRO A 398 18.20 -12.16 -14.11
C PRO A 398 16.76 -11.66 -14.32
N LEU A 399 16.39 -10.65 -13.57
CA LEU A 399 15.06 -10.03 -13.64
C LEU A 399 15.18 -8.51 -13.75
N LEU A 400 14.08 -7.89 -14.15
CA LEU A 400 13.92 -6.44 -14.09
C LEU A 400 12.76 -6.13 -13.13
N GLY A 401 13.10 -5.52 -12.02
CA GLY A 401 12.17 -5.01 -11.04
C GLY A 401 11.60 -3.64 -11.44
N GLN A 402 10.67 -3.14 -10.64
CA GLN A 402 10.05 -1.82 -10.80
C GLN A 402 10.20 -1.02 -9.52
N ILE A 403 10.38 0.30 -9.64
CA ILE A 403 10.44 1.21 -8.50
C ILE A 403 9.06 1.25 -7.82
N GLY A 404 8.02 1.56 -8.59
CA GLY A 404 6.65 1.55 -8.10
C GLY A 404 5.61 1.61 -9.20
N SER A 405 4.39 1.14 -8.95
CA SER A 405 3.30 1.17 -9.93
C SER A 405 2.67 2.56 -10.09
N GLY A 406 2.96 3.50 -9.22
CA GLY A 406 2.49 4.90 -9.26
C GLY A 406 3.64 5.91 -9.16
N SER A 407 4.89 5.46 -9.38
CA SER A 407 6.09 6.30 -9.39
C SER A 407 7.13 5.59 -10.25
N LEU A 408 7.61 6.25 -11.32
CA LEU A 408 8.60 5.71 -12.25
C LEU A 408 8.23 4.31 -12.82
N PRO A 409 7.04 4.14 -13.44
CA PRO A 409 6.56 2.82 -13.88
C PRO A 409 7.33 2.27 -15.09
N VAL A 410 8.01 3.12 -15.84
CA VAL A 410 8.78 2.76 -17.04
C VAL A 410 10.19 2.35 -16.68
N GLU A 411 10.72 2.87 -15.59
CA GLU A 411 12.08 2.62 -15.15
C GLU A 411 12.23 1.23 -14.53
N ARG A 412 13.22 0.51 -15.00
CA ARG A 412 13.49 -0.87 -14.60
C ARG A 412 14.76 -0.96 -13.77
N LEU A 413 14.68 -1.68 -12.66
CA LEU A 413 15.81 -1.94 -11.78
C LEU A 413 16.43 -3.31 -12.11
N PRO A 414 17.72 -3.41 -12.41
CA PRO A 414 18.40 -4.70 -12.52
C PRO A 414 18.17 -5.51 -11.23
N SER A 415 17.65 -6.72 -11.34
CA SER A 415 17.31 -7.60 -10.23
C SER A 415 17.64 -9.07 -10.59
N ALA A 416 17.48 -9.95 -9.63
CA ALA A 416 17.59 -11.38 -9.82
C ALA A 416 16.55 -12.11 -8.97
N GLY A 417 16.24 -13.34 -9.34
CA GLY A 417 15.25 -14.12 -8.63
C GLY A 417 15.18 -15.56 -9.09
N LEU A 418 14.10 -16.21 -8.72
CA LEU A 418 13.83 -17.60 -9.03
C LEU A 418 12.65 -17.71 -10.00
N ALA A 419 12.86 -18.42 -11.11
CA ALA A 419 11.82 -18.77 -12.08
C ALA A 419 11.38 -20.20 -11.86
N ILE A 420 10.09 -20.41 -11.65
CA ILE A 420 9.52 -21.74 -11.40
C ILE A 420 8.65 -22.10 -12.59
N GLY A 421 9.03 -23.17 -13.30
CA GLY A 421 8.32 -23.67 -14.46
C GLY A 421 7.72 -25.07 -14.21
N PRO A 422 6.51 -25.37 -14.70
CA PRO A 422 5.98 -26.72 -14.60
C PRO A 422 6.73 -27.68 -15.54
N VAL A 423 7.05 -28.88 -15.05
CA VAL A 423 7.71 -29.93 -15.85
C VAL A 423 6.80 -30.38 -17.01
N GLN A 424 5.50 -30.48 -16.76
CA GLN A 424 4.53 -30.84 -17.78
C GLN A 424 3.98 -29.60 -18.48
N LYS A 425 4.15 -29.52 -19.81
CA LYS A 425 3.63 -28.41 -20.62
C LYS A 425 2.10 -28.40 -20.74
N LYS A 426 1.46 -29.59 -20.75
CA LYS A 426 0.00 -29.71 -20.79
C LYS A 426 -0.60 -29.26 -19.46
N GLY A 427 -1.43 -28.23 -19.48
CA GLY A 427 -2.04 -27.66 -18.28
C GLY A 427 -1.13 -26.73 -17.47
N ALA A 428 -0.02 -26.24 -18.06
CA ALA A 428 0.96 -25.37 -17.40
C ALA A 428 0.34 -24.16 -16.66
N GLY A 429 -0.61 -23.46 -17.28
CA GLY A 429 -1.28 -22.31 -16.63
C GLY A 429 -1.99 -22.71 -15.33
N ARG A 430 -2.76 -23.79 -15.33
CA ARG A 430 -3.41 -24.29 -14.10
C ARG A 430 -2.40 -24.71 -13.02
N ALA A 431 -1.29 -25.30 -13.43
CA ALA A 431 -0.22 -25.70 -12.51
C ALA A 431 0.42 -24.47 -11.86
N LEU A 432 0.68 -23.40 -12.64
CA LEU A 432 1.20 -22.14 -12.11
C LEU A 432 0.21 -21.42 -11.17
N ASP A 433 -1.08 -21.42 -11.52
CA ASP A 433 -2.13 -20.88 -10.65
C ASP A 433 -2.23 -21.64 -9.31
N ALA A 434 -2.13 -22.98 -9.37
CA ALA A 434 -2.12 -23.83 -8.18
C ALA A 434 -0.90 -23.57 -7.30
N LEU A 435 0.30 -23.44 -7.89
CA LEU A 435 1.53 -23.09 -7.17
C LEU A 435 1.43 -21.71 -6.53
N ALA A 436 0.95 -20.71 -7.29
CA ALA A 436 0.74 -19.37 -6.77
C ALA A 436 -0.29 -19.35 -5.63
N ALA A 437 -1.34 -20.17 -5.71
CA ALA A 437 -2.33 -20.34 -4.64
C ALA A 437 -1.71 -21.00 -3.40
N ALA A 438 -0.90 -22.04 -3.57
CA ALA A 438 -0.20 -22.71 -2.46
C ALA A 438 0.75 -21.75 -1.74
N LEU A 439 1.52 -20.93 -2.47
CA LEU A 439 2.38 -19.89 -1.91
C LEU A 439 1.60 -18.81 -1.14
N ARG A 440 0.43 -18.39 -1.63
CA ARG A 440 -0.45 -17.46 -0.93
C ARG A 440 -1.12 -18.06 0.32
N ALA A 441 -1.26 -19.38 0.37
CA ALA A 441 -1.86 -20.07 1.51
C ALA A 441 -0.88 -20.32 2.67
N LEU A 442 0.42 -20.10 2.47
CA LEU A 442 1.43 -20.22 3.53
C LEU A 442 1.11 -19.33 4.75
N PRO A 443 1.58 -19.69 5.95
CA PRO A 443 1.43 -18.88 7.16
C PRO A 443 1.84 -17.41 6.96
N LEU A 444 2.97 -17.17 6.30
CA LEU A 444 3.37 -15.87 5.77
C LEU A 444 3.26 -15.93 4.23
N PRO A 445 2.17 -15.42 3.63
CA PRO A 445 1.92 -15.54 2.20
C PRO A 445 3.06 -14.98 1.35
N VAL A 446 3.40 -15.70 0.28
CA VAL A 446 4.43 -15.30 -0.68
C VAL A 446 3.76 -14.88 -1.97
N ILE A 447 4.07 -13.66 -2.44
CA ILE A 447 3.46 -13.07 -3.63
C ILE A 447 4.54 -12.88 -4.70
N GLY A 448 4.45 -13.70 -5.76
CA GLY A 448 5.25 -13.55 -6.99
C GLY A 448 4.40 -13.02 -8.15
N ARG A 449 4.94 -13.11 -9.37
CA ARG A 449 4.23 -12.78 -10.61
C ARG A 449 4.35 -13.91 -11.63
N ILE A 450 3.28 -14.19 -12.36
CA ILE A 450 3.30 -15.12 -13.49
C ILE A 450 3.61 -14.31 -14.75
N ALA A 451 4.69 -14.67 -15.44
CA ALA A 451 5.09 -14.11 -16.72
C ALA A 451 5.86 -15.15 -17.52
N GLU A 452 5.75 -15.12 -18.84
CA GLU A 452 6.46 -16.03 -19.75
C GLU A 452 6.32 -17.50 -19.37
N ASP A 453 5.10 -17.93 -19.06
CA ASP A 453 4.75 -19.30 -18.62
C ASP A 453 5.55 -19.81 -17.42
N ARG A 454 5.99 -18.92 -16.55
CA ARG A 454 6.70 -19.21 -15.29
C ARG A 454 6.18 -18.35 -14.14
N LEU A 455 6.27 -18.85 -12.93
CA LEU A 455 6.12 -18.05 -11.72
C LEU A 455 7.48 -17.49 -11.35
N LEU A 456 7.59 -16.16 -11.35
CA LEU A 456 8.80 -15.43 -11.03
C LEU A 456 8.73 -14.91 -9.59
N LEU A 457 9.78 -15.18 -8.82
CA LEU A 457 10.01 -14.68 -7.47
C LEU A 457 11.23 -13.77 -7.51
N ASP A 458 11.01 -12.46 -7.59
CA ASP A 458 12.06 -11.45 -7.56
C ASP A 458 12.52 -11.20 -6.11
N LEU A 459 13.81 -11.37 -5.85
CA LEU A 459 14.34 -11.38 -4.49
C LEU A 459 14.81 -10.01 -3.97
N ARG A 460 14.65 -8.94 -4.73
CA ARG A 460 15.05 -7.58 -4.31
C ARG A 460 14.46 -7.18 -2.96
N CYS A 461 13.20 -7.53 -2.71
CA CYS A 461 12.49 -7.18 -1.48
C CYS A 461 12.62 -8.23 -0.35
N LEU A 462 13.37 -9.31 -0.56
CA LEU A 462 13.61 -10.34 0.44
C LEU A 462 14.89 -10.03 1.22
N GLU A 463 14.78 -9.37 2.37
CA GLU A 463 15.93 -9.06 3.24
C GLU A 463 16.25 -10.19 4.21
N ASP A 464 15.23 -10.93 4.67
CA ASP A 464 15.38 -12.10 5.55
C ASP A 464 14.93 -13.36 4.83
N ALA A 465 15.89 -14.14 4.37
CA ALA A 465 15.67 -15.41 3.69
C ALA A 465 14.99 -16.45 4.60
N GLY A 466 15.22 -16.39 5.91
CA GLY A 466 14.65 -17.29 6.89
C GLY A 466 13.11 -17.27 6.90
N LEU A 467 12.51 -16.10 6.68
CA LEU A 467 11.05 -15.94 6.58
C LEU A 467 10.45 -16.77 5.44
N PHE A 468 11.20 -17.00 4.38
CA PHE A 468 10.75 -17.81 3.23
C PHE A 468 11.12 -19.28 3.41
N THR A 469 12.37 -19.58 3.76
CA THR A 469 12.89 -20.97 3.80
C THR A 469 12.23 -21.83 4.88
N THR A 470 11.88 -21.27 6.02
CA THR A 470 11.19 -21.98 7.11
C THR A 470 9.82 -22.52 6.72
N GLN A 471 9.20 -21.98 5.67
CA GLN A 471 7.89 -22.38 5.17
C GLN A 471 7.92 -23.40 4.03
N LEU A 472 9.10 -23.71 3.47
CA LEU A 472 9.23 -24.63 2.33
C LEU A 472 8.70 -26.06 2.62
N PRO A 473 8.83 -26.63 3.84
CA PRO A 473 8.21 -27.91 4.15
C PRO A 473 6.67 -27.89 4.01
N LEU A 474 6.02 -26.79 4.42
CA LEU A 474 4.57 -26.63 4.29
C LEU A 474 4.16 -26.47 2.82
N LEU A 475 4.97 -25.78 2.02
CA LEU A 475 4.75 -25.70 0.57
C LEU A 475 4.83 -27.06 -0.08
N GLN A 476 5.84 -27.88 0.28
CA GLN A 476 6.01 -29.22 -0.22
C GLN A 476 4.80 -30.11 0.12
N GLU A 477 4.26 -30.01 1.33
CA GLU A 477 3.07 -30.74 1.74
C GLU A 477 1.83 -30.30 0.95
N ALA A 478 1.64 -28.99 0.76
CA ALA A 478 0.51 -28.44 0.00
C ALA A 478 0.52 -28.81 -1.49
N LEU A 479 1.68 -29.19 -2.04
CA LEU A 479 1.85 -29.58 -3.45
C LEU A 479 1.79 -31.10 -3.68
N ARG A 480 1.74 -31.92 -2.65
CA ARG A 480 1.54 -33.38 -2.76
C ARG A 480 0.12 -33.69 -3.24
#